data_40ffdd11a57e6773a8904d45956512a1
#
_entry.id   40ffdd11a57e6773a8904d45956512a1
#
_cell.length_a   1.000
_cell.length_b   1.000
_cell.length_c   1.000
_cell.angle_alpha   90.00
_cell.angle_beta   90.00
_cell.angle_gamma   90.00
#
_symmetry.space_group_name_H-M   'P 1'
#
loop_
_entity.id
_entity.type
_entity.pdbx_description
1 polymer ?
#
loop_
_entity_poly.entity_id
_entity_poly.type
_entity_poly.pdbx_seq_one_letter_code
_entity_poly.pdbx_strand_id
1 'polypeptide(L)'
;MNKRKLIQHHKWLGLVLSFFLLMFCVSGILLNHRQLISDINVSRTLLPSRYEYSQWNGGLLRGTLPVDSHILIYGASGIFLTDSTAAHIADFNEGLPTGADYRQIRNVVSVGSSAKQLFAVSQLALYRFGTHGKWHTEALPLADSDELLTDIAAHGDTLVVLSRSHAYIAVSPYTQFRRIDLPAPPDYKDRTTAFRTVWLLHSGELFGFAGRLLVDAVALVLIVLIVTGFAFFCLRKTKRRWQSKGSTMKHTLRWHNLVGRKTIVATILICATGWCLRPPVMVALALTKVPTLPFTTLKSKNPWHDKLRLVRYDSRVGDWLLSASEGYFSLGSDISKPRPMRIMDAPPQNVMGLNVWQQREDGMWLCGSFGGMHVWNRRTGMATDYFTGLPVPKKPGPPLGKKAISGYSSDFRVCAAGQKCTNGTDTKKSVTEVVTDYYDGTTKIVQPESLRRLPMSLWNAALEVHTCRIYMHNTATYVFIFFFGIAVVWCLWTGLKLKK
;
A
#
# COMPACT_ATOMS: atom_id res chain seq x y z
N MET A 1 -26.94 24.15 26.04
CA MET A 1 -27.51 22.79 26.21
C MET A 1 -27.45 22.41 27.68
N ASN A 2 -28.55 21.89 28.28
CA ASN A 2 -28.61 21.52 29.67
C ASN A 2 -27.67 20.33 29.98
N LYS A 3 -27.05 20.30 31.18
CA LYS A 3 -26.11 19.26 31.65
C LYS A 3 -26.67 17.84 31.50
N ARG A 4 -27.97 17.65 31.74
CA ARG A 4 -28.67 16.35 31.60
C ARG A 4 -28.65 15.86 30.13
N LYS A 5 -28.86 16.77 29.15
CA LYS A 5 -28.81 16.45 27.73
C LYS A 5 -27.36 16.10 27.28
N LEU A 6 -26.36 16.85 27.77
CA LEU A 6 -24.92 16.54 27.50
C LEU A 6 -24.56 15.14 27.99
N ILE A 7 -24.98 14.75 29.22
CA ILE A 7 -24.73 13.39 29.74
C ILE A 7 -25.40 12.33 28.86
N GLN A 8 -26.62 12.57 28.42
CA GLN A 8 -27.34 11.63 27.54
C GLN A 8 -26.65 11.48 26.20
N HIS A 9 -26.28 12.58 25.54
CA HIS A 9 -25.57 12.55 24.28
C HIS A 9 -24.21 11.82 24.39
N HIS A 10 -23.37 12.19 25.35
CA HIS A 10 -22.09 11.53 25.57
C HIS A 10 -22.27 10.02 25.85
N LYS A 11 -23.22 9.64 26.68
CA LYS A 11 -23.46 8.24 27.02
C LYS A 11 -23.89 7.40 25.82
N TRP A 12 -24.95 7.82 25.11
CA TRP A 12 -25.52 7.02 24.05
C TRP A 12 -24.63 7.03 22.80
N LEU A 13 -24.10 8.19 22.46
CA LEU A 13 -23.19 8.32 21.34
C LEU A 13 -21.89 7.54 21.60
N GLY A 14 -21.31 7.69 22.80
CA GLY A 14 -20.13 6.93 23.21
C GLY A 14 -20.34 5.42 23.14
N LEU A 15 -21.52 4.92 23.55
CA LEU A 15 -21.83 3.49 23.46
C LEU A 15 -21.91 2.99 22.00
N VAL A 16 -22.57 3.76 21.12
CA VAL A 16 -22.69 3.40 19.70
C VAL A 16 -21.33 3.45 18.99
N LEU A 17 -20.52 4.46 19.30
CA LEU A 17 -19.20 4.65 18.70
C LEU A 17 -18.15 3.66 19.24
N SER A 18 -18.35 3.11 20.44
CA SER A 18 -17.35 2.33 21.18
C SER A 18 -16.82 1.13 20.40
N PHE A 19 -17.67 0.41 19.66
CA PHE A 19 -17.25 -0.75 18.87
C PHE A 19 -16.23 -0.36 17.78
N PHE A 20 -16.56 0.64 16.97
CA PHE A 20 -15.67 1.08 15.89
C PHE A 20 -14.40 1.75 16.43
N LEU A 21 -14.50 2.56 17.49
CA LEU A 21 -13.34 3.15 18.14
C LEU A 21 -12.39 2.08 18.70
N LEU A 22 -12.92 1.01 19.30
CA LEU A 22 -12.11 -0.10 19.77
C LEU A 22 -11.38 -0.77 18.59
N MET A 23 -12.09 -1.03 17.49
CA MET A 23 -11.48 -1.60 16.28
C MET A 23 -10.40 -0.69 15.70
N PHE A 24 -10.62 0.63 15.65
CA PHE A 24 -9.60 1.60 15.20
C PHE A 24 -8.39 1.62 16.12
N CYS A 25 -8.56 1.58 17.42
CA CYS A 25 -7.43 1.57 18.35
C CYS A 25 -6.59 0.31 18.21
N VAL A 26 -7.21 -0.87 18.21
CA VAL A 26 -6.50 -2.15 18.10
C VAL A 26 -5.80 -2.24 16.73
N SER A 27 -6.52 -1.98 15.64
CA SER A 27 -5.94 -2.04 14.31
C SER A 27 -4.88 -0.97 14.08
N GLY A 28 -5.00 0.22 14.66
CA GLY A 28 -3.99 1.29 14.59
C GLY A 28 -2.67 0.88 15.23
N ILE A 29 -2.73 0.28 16.42
CA ILE A 29 -1.53 -0.27 17.08
C ILE A 29 -0.88 -1.35 16.20
N LEU A 30 -1.65 -2.29 15.63
CA LEU A 30 -1.13 -3.31 14.73
C LEU A 30 -0.45 -2.70 13.51
N LEU A 31 -1.03 -1.66 12.92
CA LEU A 31 -0.47 -0.98 11.75
C LEU A 31 0.86 -0.28 12.04
N ASN A 32 1.06 0.24 13.24
CA ASN A 32 2.31 0.88 13.66
C ASN A 32 3.46 -0.12 13.89
N HIS A 33 3.14 -1.41 14.05
CA HIS A 33 4.10 -2.46 14.38
C HIS A 33 4.17 -3.56 13.32
N ARG A 34 4.22 -3.18 12.04
CA ARG A 34 4.17 -4.10 10.89
C ARG A 34 5.18 -5.25 10.99
N GLN A 35 6.43 -4.97 11.33
CA GLN A 35 7.48 -6.00 11.39
C GLN A 35 7.18 -7.09 12.41
N LEU A 36 6.54 -6.75 13.55
CA LEU A 36 6.19 -7.72 14.59
C LEU A 36 5.06 -8.67 14.17
N ILE A 37 4.29 -8.32 13.14
CA ILE A 37 3.11 -9.09 12.70
C ILE A 37 3.22 -9.61 11.26
N SER A 38 4.36 -9.39 10.60
CA SER A 38 4.56 -9.74 9.18
C SER A 38 4.47 -11.24 8.92
N ASP A 39 4.79 -12.10 9.92
CA ASP A 39 4.67 -13.55 9.83
C ASP A 39 3.26 -14.08 10.10
N ILE A 40 2.34 -13.22 10.58
CA ILE A 40 1.00 -13.64 10.96
C ILE A 40 0.06 -13.59 9.76
N ASN A 41 -0.51 -14.75 9.46
CA ASN A 41 -1.45 -14.95 8.37
C ASN A 41 -2.90 -14.98 8.87
N VAL A 42 -3.79 -14.33 8.13
CA VAL A 42 -5.24 -14.38 8.31
C VAL A 42 -5.85 -15.22 7.19
N SER A 43 -6.61 -16.25 7.56
CA SER A 43 -7.34 -17.04 6.56
C SER A 43 -8.43 -16.19 5.90
N ARG A 44 -8.50 -16.22 4.56
CA ARG A 44 -9.55 -15.50 3.82
C ARG A 44 -10.95 -16.06 4.09
N THR A 45 -11.07 -17.27 4.63
CA THR A 45 -12.35 -17.84 5.05
C THR A 45 -12.97 -17.10 6.24
N LEU A 46 -12.16 -16.38 7.03
CA LEU A 46 -12.61 -15.53 8.14
C LEU A 46 -13.01 -14.11 7.70
N LEU A 47 -12.79 -13.78 6.43
CA LEU A 47 -13.06 -12.47 5.86
C LEU A 47 -14.31 -12.54 4.96
N PRO A 48 -14.98 -11.41 4.67
CA PRO A 48 -16.03 -11.37 3.66
C PRO A 48 -15.56 -11.93 2.31
N SER A 49 -16.44 -12.62 1.58
CA SER A 49 -16.12 -13.31 0.32
C SER A 49 -15.44 -12.44 -0.75
N ARG A 50 -15.70 -11.11 -0.74
CA ARG A 50 -15.03 -10.15 -1.63
C ARG A 50 -13.51 -10.05 -1.44
N TYR A 51 -12.96 -10.62 -0.37
CA TYR A 51 -11.52 -10.72 -0.13
C TYR A 51 -10.92 -12.02 -0.68
N GLU A 52 -11.74 -12.98 -1.11
CA GLU A 52 -11.22 -14.13 -1.85
C GLU A 52 -10.70 -13.67 -3.22
N TYR A 53 -9.65 -14.32 -3.70
CA TYR A 53 -9.17 -14.04 -5.06
C TYR A 53 -10.13 -14.62 -6.09
N SER A 54 -10.51 -13.79 -7.04
CA SER A 54 -11.38 -14.14 -8.15
C SER A 54 -10.86 -13.46 -9.40
N GLN A 55 -10.69 -14.23 -10.48
CA GLN A 55 -10.26 -13.66 -11.77
C GLN A 55 -8.95 -12.86 -11.68
N TRP A 56 -8.00 -13.30 -10.83
CA TRP A 56 -6.69 -12.64 -10.64
C TRP A 56 -6.76 -11.23 -10.05
N ASN A 57 -7.81 -10.89 -9.34
CA ASN A 57 -7.98 -9.59 -8.67
C ASN A 57 -7.02 -9.41 -7.47
N GLY A 58 -7.14 -8.27 -6.77
CA GLY A 58 -6.39 -7.96 -5.55
C GLY A 58 -4.88 -7.89 -5.72
N GLY A 59 -4.40 -7.76 -6.97
CA GLY A 59 -2.97 -7.78 -7.31
C GLY A 59 -2.34 -9.19 -7.24
N LEU A 60 -3.14 -10.26 -7.28
CA LEU A 60 -2.64 -11.63 -7.33
C LEU A 60 -1.74 -11.84 -8.55
N LEU A 61 -2.12 -11.32 -9.71
CA LEU A 61 -1.26 -11.15 -10.87
C LEU A 61 -0.85 -9.69 -10.97
N ARG A 62 0.40 -9.38 -10.61
CA ARG A 62 1.01 -8.07 -10.79
C ARG A 62 1.82 -7.99 -12.07
N GLY A 63 2.56 -9.03 -12.37
CA GLY A 63 3.36 -9.16 -13.58
C GLY A 63 3.81 -10.58 -13.80
N THR A 64 4.51 -10.78 -14.91
CA THR A 64 5.06 -12.06 -15.33
C THR A 64 6.51 -11.91 -15.76
N LEU A 65 7.25 -13.01 -15.76
CA LEU A 65 8.59 -13.12 -16.28
C LEU A 65 8.74 -14.47 -16.99
N PRO A 66 9.01 -14.51 -18.30
CA PRO A 66 9.35 -15.75 -19.00
C PRO A 66 10.69 -16.31 -18.49
N VAL A 67 10.67 -17.60 -18.15
CA VAL A 67 11.87 -18.34 -17.71
C VAL A 67 11.85 -19.69 -18.43
N ASP A 68 12.77 -19.89 -19.32
CA ASP A 68 12.86 -21.06 -20.20
C ASP A 68 11.52 -21.33 -20.94
N SER A 69 10.91 -22.48 -20.73
CA SER A 69 9.61 -22.87 -21.31
C SER A 69 8.40 -22.47 -20.47
N HIS A 70 8.62 -21.82 -19.32
CA HIS A 70 7.59 -21.48 -18.35
C HIS A 70 7.44 -19.97 -18.19
N ILE A 71 6.38 -19.56 -17.53
CA ILE A 71 6.11 -18.18 -17.15
C ILE A 71 6.02 -18.11 -15.63
N LEU A 72 6.83 -17.26 -15.00
CA LEU A 72 6.65 -16.90 -13.62
C LEU A 72 5.56 -15.83 -13.52
N ILE A 73 4.54 -16.09 -12.69
CA ILE A 73 3.56 -15.09 -12.26
C ILE A 73 3.98 -14.63 -10.88
N TYR A 74 3.96 -13.32 -10.63
CA TYR A 74 4.22 -12.78 -9.30
C TYR A 74 3.20 -11.71 -8.91
N GLY A 75 2.95 -11.60 -7.60
CA GLY A 75 1.99 -10.63 -7.10
C GLY A 75 1.78 -10.67 -5.59
N ALA A 76 0.55 -10.40 -5.16
CA ALA A 76 0.20 -10.18 -3.76
C ALA A 76 0.31 -11.42 -2.85
N SER A 77 0.51 -12.63 -3.40
CA SER A 77 0.57 -13.86 -2.62
C SER A 77 1.75 -14.78 -2.96
N GLY A 78 2.77 -14.24 -3.63
CA GLY A 78 3.98 -14.98 -3.95
C GLY A 78 4.29 -15.08 -5.43
N ILE A 79 5.03 -16.15 -5.75
CA ILE A 79 5.53 -16.47 -7.09
C ILE A 79 5.01 -17.84 -7.48
N PHE A 80 4.51 -17.96 -8.69
CA PHE A 80 3.96 -19.20 -9.23
C PHE A 80 4.54 -19.46 -10.62
N LEU A 81 4.75 -20.72 -10.93
CA LEU A 81 5.18 -21.17 -12.25
C LEU A 81 3.97 -21.65 -13.04
N THR A 82 3.90 -21.28 -14.31
CA THR A 82 2.79 -21.67 -15.19
C THR A 82 3.24 -21.87 -16.64
N ASP A 83 2.34 -22.40 -17.45
CA ASP A 83 2.46 -22.48 -18.90
C ASP A 83 1.91 -21.20 -19.58
N SER A 84 2.02 -21.13 -20.91
CA SER A 84 1.54 -20.01 -21.70
C SER A 84 0.02 -19.80 -21.69
N THR A 85 -0.74 -20.74 -21.14
CA THR A 85 -2.21 -20.70 -21.06
C THR A 85 -2.74 -20.38 -19.66
N ALA A 86 -1.85 -20.34 -18.66
CA ALA A 86 -2.19 -20.25 -17.23
C ALA A 86 -3.05 -21.42 -16.71
N ALA A 87 -3.09 -22.56 -17.43
CA ALA A 87 -3.93 -23.69 -17.07
C ALA A 87 -3.35 -24.49 -15.90
N HIS A 88 -2.04 -24.59 -15.81
CA HIS A 88 -1.33 -25.35 -14.78
C HIS A 88 -0.49 -24.40 -13.93
N ILE A 89 -0.77 -24.39 -12.62
CA ILE A 89 -0.05 -23.54 -11.66
C ILE A 89 0.72 -24.44 -10.68
N ALA A 90 2.02 -24.17 -10.57
CA ALA A 90 2.89 -24.74 -9.55
C ALA A 90 3.35 -23.67 -8.57
N ASP A 91 3.46 -24.02 -7.30
CA ASP A 91 4.03 -23.14 -6.26
C ASP A 91 5.54 -22.99 -6.50
N PHE A 92 6.01 -21.77 -6.53
CA PHE A 92 7.42 -21.42 -6.69
C PHE A 92 7.94 -20.58 -5.51
N ASN A 93 7.36 -20.77 -4.33
CA ASN A 93 7.67 -20.00 -3.12
C ASN A 93 8.65 -20.69 -2.18
N GLU A 94 9.25 -21.84 -2.54
CA GLU A 94 10.15 -22.57 -1.66
C GLU A 94 11.34 -21.71 -1.25
N GLY A 95 11.56 -21.55 0.06
CA GLY A 95 12.60 -20.66 0.63
C GLY A 95 12.16 -19.24 0.93
N LEU A 96 11.00 -18.79 0.41
CA LEU A 96 10.42 -17.52 0.87
C LEU A 96 9.82 -17.68 2.27
N PRO A 97 9.86 -16.64 3.11
CA PRO A 97 9.18 -16.66 4.40
C PRO A 97 7.68 -17.01 4.25
N THR A 98 7.12 -17.67 5.25
CA THR A 98 5.72 -18.14 5.22
C THR A 98 4.70 -17.05 5.43
N GLY A 99 5.11 -15.91 5.99
CA GLY A 99 4.25 -14.74 6.20
C GLY A 99 3.76 -14.13 4.89
N ALA A 100 2.45 -13.99 4.74
CA ALA A 100 1.84 -13.41 3.54
C ALA A 100 2.30 -11.97 3.28
N ASP A 101 2.80 -11.26 4.29
CA ASP A 101 3.34 -9.91 4.12
C ASP A 101 4.67 -9.92 3.35
N TYR A 102 5.53 -10.90 3.59
CA TYR A 102 6.79 -11.10 2.85
C TYR A 102 6.56 -11.56 1.41
N ARG A 103 5.45 -12.27 1.16
CA ARG A 103 5.08 -12.81 -0.16
C ARG A 103 4.36 -11.80 -1.07
N GLN A 104 4.21 -10.55 -0.65
CA GLN A 104 3.71 -9.48 -1.52
C GLN A 104 4.81 -9.03 -2.48
N ILE A 105 5.05 -9.84 -3.53
CA ILE A 105 6.13 -9.58 -4.50
C ILE A 105 5.78 -8.39 -5.38
N ARG A 106 6.71 -7.43 -5.45
CA ARG A 106 6.58 -6.20 -6.24
C ARG A 106 7.03 -6.40 -7.67
N ASN A 107 8.17 -7.08 -7.82
CA ASN A 107 8.76 -7.37 -9.12
C ASN A 107 9.70 -8.57 -9.04
N VAL A 108 9.87 -9.26 -10.17
CA VAL A 108 10.86 -10.33 -10.38
C VAL A 108 11.66 -10.00 -11.62
N VAL A 109 12.98 -10.13 -11.57
CA VAL A 109 13.87 -9.87 -12.68
C VAL A 109 14.86 -11.01 -12.88
N SER A 110 15.29 -11.18 -14.13
CA SER A 110 16.42 -12.02 -14.50
C SER A 110 17.58 -11.11 -14.91
N VAL A 111 18.76 -11.33 -14.34
CA VAL A 111 19.95 -10.52 -14.60
C VAL A 111 21.15 -11.42 -14.90
N GLY A 112 22.08 -10.92 -15.69
CA GLY A 112 23.31 -11.62 -16.10
C GLY A 112 23.30 -12.03 -17.56
N SER A 113 24.42 -11.76 -18.24
CA SER A 113 24.61 -12.04 -19.67
C SER A 113 24.99 -13.50 -19.93
N SER A 114 25.83 -14.08 -19.07
CA SER A 114 26.35 -15.46 -19.24
C SER A 114 25.57 -16.50 -18.43
N ALA A 115 25.20 -16.16 -17.19
CA ALA A 115 24.42 -17.01 -16.32
C ALA A 115 23.27 -16.19 -15.74
N LYS A 116 22.06 -16.48 -16.16
CA LYS A 116 20.86 -15.78 -15.67
C LYS A 116 20.61 -16.10 -14.21
N GLN A 117 20.51 -15.06 -13.39
CA GLN A 117 20.19 -15.14 -11.98
C GLN A 117 18.84 -14.44 -11.74
N LEU A 118 17.94 -15.11 -11.03
CA LEU A 118 16.64 -14.55 -10.68
C LEU A 118 16.71 -13.81 -9.34
N PHE A 119 16.09 -12.64 -9.29
CA PHE A 119 15.85 -11.87 -8.09
C PHE A 119 14.39 -11.44 -8.00
N ALA A 120 13.86 -11.43 -6.78
CA ALA A 120 12.52 -10.96 -6.48
C ALA A 120 12.56 -9.94 -5.34
N VAL A 121 11.70 -8.94 -5.37
CA VAL A 121 11.60 -7.95 -4.29
C VAL A 121 10.18 -7.91 -3.73
N SER A 122 10.07 -7.97 -2.41
CA SER A 122 8.88 -7.56 -1.65
C SER A 122 9.10 -6.19 -1.01
N GLN A 123 8.14 -5.69 -0.25
CA GLN A 123 8.38 -4.47 0.53
C GLN A 123 9.39 -4.65 1.68
N LEU A 124 9.53 -5.89 2.16
CA LEU A 124 10.26 -6.19 3.38
C LEU A 124 11.63 -6.82 3.12
N ALA A 125 11.83 -7.42 1.93
CA ALA A 125 13.07 -8.13 1.63
C ALA A 125 13.36 -8.23 0.13
N LEU A 126 14.64 -8.43 -0.18
CA LEU A 126 15.16 -8.85 -1.48
C LEU A 126 15.43 -10.35 -1.40
N TYR A 127 15.08 -11.07 -2.45
CA TYR A 127 15.27 -12.52 -2.56
C TYR A 127 16.09 -12.84 -3.81
N ARG A 128 16.96 -13.84 -3.69
CA ARG A 128 17.73 -14.43 -4.77
C ARG A 128 17.36 -15.90 -4.91
N PHE A 129 17.13 -16.38 -6.14
CA PHE A 129 16.89 -17.78 -6.40
C PHE A 129 18.21 -18.53 -6.49
N GLY A 130 18.41 -19.51 -5.62
CA GLY A 130 19.64 -20.25 -5.49
C GLY A 130 19.71 -21.51 -6.38
N THR A 131 20.89 -22.10 -6.48
CA THR A 131 21.20 -23.30 -7.29
C THR A 131 20.44 -24.57 -6.84
N HIS A 132 19.93 -24.60 -5.58
CA HIS A 132 19.16 -25.71 -5.05
C HIS A 132 17.64 -25.54 -5.27
N GLY A 133 17.22 -24.66 -6.15
CA GLY A 133 15.82 -24.46 -6.47
C GLY A 133 15.01 -23.74 -5.39
N LYS A 134 15.66 -22.98 -4.48
CA LYS A 134 15.02 -22.25 -3.37
C LYS A 134 15.39 -20.79 -3.38
N TRP A 135 14.46 -19.97 -2.91
CA TRP A 135 14.73 -18.55 -2.65
C TRP A 135 15.51 -18.35 -1.36
N HIS A 136 16.42 -17.41 -1.36
CA HIS A 136 17.18 -16.97 -0.19
C HIS A 136 17.04 -15.45 -0.02
N THR A 137 16.92 -14.99 1.22
CA THR A 137 16.93 -13.55 1.50
C THR A 137 18.33 -12.99 1.34
N GLU A 138 18.45 -11.92 0.57
CA GLU A 138 19.69 -11.18 0.34
C GLU A 138 19.77 -9.95 1.26
N ALA A 139 20.94 -9.74 1.86
CA ALA A 139 21.18 -8.59 2.70
C ALA A 139 21.47 -7.35 1.86
N LEU A 140 20.78 -6.25 2.16
CA LEU A 140 21.05 -4.94 1.61
C LEU A 140 21.66 -4.02 2.67
N PRO A 141 22.60 -3.14 2.32
CA PRO A 141 23.17 -2.15 3.25
C PRO A 141 22.17 -0.99 3.46
N LEU A 142 21.00 -1.30 4.02
CA LEU A 142 19.92 -0.34 4.24
C LEU A 142 20.40 0.79 5.16
N ALA A 143 19.94 2.01 4.87
CA ALA A 143 20.25 3.18 5.70
C ALA A 143 19.49 3.16 7.03
N ASP A 144 18.34 2.50 7.06
CA ASP A 144 17.51 2.25 8.24
C ASP A 144 16.94 0.83 8.12
N SER A 145 16.91 0.08 9.23
CA SER A 145 16.35 -1.28 9.29
C SER A 145 14.88 -1.35 8.91
N ASP A 146 14.15 -0.24 9.10
CA ASP A 146 12.72 -0.13 8.78
C ASP A 146 12.47 0.35 7.34
N GLU A 147 13.52 0.51 6.53
CA GLU A 147 13.41 1.03 5.16
C GLU A 147 12.70 0.03 4.24
N LEU A 148 11.57 0.44 3.69
CA LEU A 148 10.76 -0.40 2.81
C LEU A 148 11.29 -0.36 1.37
N LEU A 149 11.43 -1.55 0.75
CA LEU A 149 11.77 -1.69 -0.67
C LEU A 149 10.55 -1.40 -1.54
N THR A 150 10.83 -0.88 -2.74
CA THR A 150 9.76 -0.48 -3.67
C THR A 150 9.81 -1.23 -5.00
N ASP A 151 11.00 -1.46 -5.55
CA ASP A 151 11.13 -2.05 -6.87
C ASP A 151 12.53 -2.64 -7.11
N ILE A 152 12.65 -3.41 -8.19
CA ILE A 152 13.89 -3.95 -8.71
C ILE A 152 13.88 -3.89 -10.23
N ALA A 153 15.03 -3.59 -10.85
CA ALA A 153 15.19 -3.64 -12.29
C ALA A 153 16.60 -4.14 -12.66
N ALA A 154 16.72 -4.73 -13.84
CA ALA A 154 17.98 -5.22 -14.37
C ALA A 154 18.20 -4.71 -15.78
N HIS A 155 19.46 -4.40 -16.12
CA HIS A 155 19.89 -4.15 -17.48
C HIS A 155 21.36 -4.58 -17.66
N GLY A 156 21.63 -5.42 -18.66
CA GLY A 156 22.92 -6.08 -18.80
C GLY A 156 23.30 -6.84 -17.53
N ASP A 157 24.50 -6.58 -17.00
CA ASP A 157 24.99 -7.17 -15.75
C ASP A 157 24.74 -6.27 -14.53
N THR A 158 23.90 -5.24 -14.67
CA THR A 158 23.58 -4.32 -13.57
C THR A 158 22.21 -4.63 -12.99
N LEU A 159 22.17 -4.84 -11.68
CA LEU A 159 20.96 -4.98 -10.89
C LEU A 159 20.75 -3.72 -10.04
N VAL A 160 19.54 -3.15 -10.08
CA VAL A 160 19.16 -1.96 -9.32
C VAL A 160 18.00 -2.31 -8.42
N VAL A 161 18.13 -2.08 -7.11
CA VAL A 161 17.06 -2.24 -6.11
C VAL A 161 16.73 -0.86 -5.56
N LEU A 162 15.45 -0.52 -5.50
CA LEU A 162 14.99 0.70 -4.87
C LEU A 162 14.37 0.41 -3.51
N SER A 163 14.69 1.25 -2.54
CA SER A 163 13.86 1.50 -1.38
C SER A 163 12.99 2.75 -1.62
N ARG A 164 12.24 3.16 -0.62
CA ARG A 164 11.47 4.41 -0.70
C ARG A 164 12.36 5.67 -0.75
N SER A 165 13.62 5.55 -0.32
CA SER A 165 14.53 6.70 -0.16
C SER A 165 15.88 6.54 -0.87
N HIS A 166 16.32 5.32 -1.15
CA HIS A 166 17.65 5.05 -1.67
C HIS A 166 17.61 4.07 -2.85
N ALA A 167 18.68 4.07 -3.64
CA ALA A 167 18.93 3.10 -4.68
C ALA A 167 20.19 2.29 -4.33
N TYR A 168 20.15 1.00 -4.61
CA TYR A 168 21.22 0.05 -4.38
C TYR A 168 21.56 -0.63 -5.71
N ILE A 169 22.84 -0.74 -6.03
CA ILE A 169 23.27 -1.42 -7.24
C ILE A 169 24.21 -2.58 -6.92
N ALA A 170 24.10 -3.63 -7.71
CA ALA A 170 25.03 -4.74 -7.74
C ALA A 170 25.35 -5.09 -9.19
N VAL A 171 26.56 -5.60 -9.42
CA VAL A 171 27.01 -6.20 -10.68
C VAL A 171 27.43 -7.64 -10.43
N SER A 172 27.54 -8.42 -11.49
CA SER A 172 27.97 -9.82 -11.37
C SER A 172 29.22 -9.95 -10.46
N PRO A 173 29.25 -10.89 -9.52
CA PRO A 173 28.33 -12.00 -9.22
C PRO A 173 27.16 -11.66 -8.26
N TYR A 174 26.81 -10.40 -8.07
CA TYR A 174 25.68 -9.89 -7.27
C TYR A 174 25.75 -10.24 -5.77
N THR A 175 26.94 -10.32 -5.23
CA THR A 175 27.21 -10.63 -3.81
C THR A 175 27.34 -9.39 -2.94
N GLN A 176 27.57 -8.24 -3.56
CA GLN A 176 27.75 -6.98 -2.85
C GLN A 176 26.83 -5.90 -3.45
N PHE A 177 25.96 -5.37 -2.62
CA PHE A 177 25.13 -4.24 -2.96
C PHE A 177 25.76 -2.95 -2.45
N ARG A 178 25.83 -1.95 -3.32
CA ARG A 178 26.33 -0.61 -2.97
C ARG A 178 25.22 0.41 -3.09
N ARG A 179 25.00 1.19 -2.04
CA ARG A 179 24.10 2.33 -2.08
C ARG A 179 24.68 3.39 -3.02
N ILE A 180 23.82 3.98 -3.85
CA ILE A 180 24.15 5.13 -4.67
C ILE A 180 23.41 6.36 -4.20
N ASP A 181 24.08 7.51 -4.20
CA ASP A 181 23.48 8.78 -3.86
C ASP A 181 22.84 9.38 -5.13
N LEU A 182 21.53 9.63 -5.06
CA LEU A 182 20.79 10.32 -6.11
C LEU A 182 20.83 11.82 -5.82
N PRO A 183 21.49 12.65 -6.63
CA PRO A 183 21.51 14.09 -6.44
C PRO A 183 20.10 14.69 -6.63
N ALA A 184 19.89 15.86 -6.07
CA ALA A 184 18.64 16.60 -6.30
C ALA A 184 18.50 16.98 -7.78
N PRO A 185 17.28 16.85 -8.35
CA PRO A 185 17.04 17.39 -9.68
C PRO A 185 17.11 18.92 -9.67
N PRO A 186 17.40 19.59 -10.80
CA PRO A 186 17.57 21.05 -10.85
C PRO A 186 16.35 21.85 -10.35
N ASP A 187 15.14 21.29 -10.52
CA ASP A 187 13.87 21.88 -10.09
C ASP A 187 13.42 21.45 -8.67
N TYR A 188 14.32 20.85 -7.91
CA TYR A 188 14.00 20.35 -6.57
C TYR A 188 13.45 21.45 -5.66
N LYS A 189 12.35 21.11 -4.99
CA LYS A 189 11.76 21.93 -3.93
C LYS A 189 11.51 21.06 -2.72
N ASP A 190 11.95 21.51 -1.55
CA ASP A 190 11.74 20.81 -0.29
C ASP A 190 10.28 20.93 0.18
N ARG A 191 9.41 20.19 -0.47
CA ARG A 191 7.96 20.16 -0.21
C ARG A 191 7.44 18.74 -0.18
N THR A 192 6.36 18.56 0.54
CA THR A 192 5.58 17.31 0.60
C THR A 192 4.10 17.61 0.40
N THR A 193 3.25 16.58 0.34
CA THR A 193 1.79 16.80 0.34
C THR A 193 1.29 17.03 1.77
N ALA A 194 0.27 17.88 1.92
CA ALA A 194 -0.41 18.03 3.21
C ALA A 194 -0.98 16.68 3.70
N PHE A 195 -1.44 15.82 2.77
CA PHE A 195 -1.86 14.46 3.08
C PHE A 195 -0.74 13.66 3.78
N ARG A 196 0.49 13.68 3.26
CA ARG A 196 1.60 12.95 3.87
C ARG A 196 1.93 13.48 5.26
N THR A 197 1.89 14.81 5.44
CA THR A 197 2.11 15.44 6.76
C THR A 197 1.06 15.01 7.77
N VAL A 198 -0.23 15.05 7.39
CA VAL A 198 -1.34 14.64 8.27
C VAL A 198 -1.29 13.15 8.55
N TRP A 199 -0.92 12.31 7.57
CA TRP A 199 -0.76 10.88 7.77
C TRP A 199 0.33 10.56 8.79
N LEU A 200 1.53 11.14 8.63
CA LEU A 200 2.63 10.94 9.58
C LEU A 200 2.31 11.48 10.97
N LEU A 201 1.54 12.56 11.06
CA LEU A 201 1.05 13.06 12.36
C LEU A 201 0.05 12.08 12.99
N HIS A 202 -0.86 11.50 12.20
CA HIS A 202 -1.85 10.54 12.67
C HIS A 202 -1.22 9.23 13.15
N SER A 203 -0.24 8.69 12.42
CA SER A 203 0.49 7.47 12.81
C SER A 203 1.54 7.72 13.91
N GLY A 204 1.89 8.98 14.17
CA GLY A 204 3.00 9.36 15.04
C GLY A 204 4.37 9.31 14.37
N GLU A 205 4.50 8.72 13.18
CA GLU A 205 5.78 8.63 12.46
C GLU A 205 6.42 9.99 12.17
N LEU A 206 5.66 11.09 12.23
CA LEU A 206 6.18 12.43 12.07
C LEU A 206 7.32 12.74 13.05
N PHE A 207 7.26 12.15 14.24
CA PHE A 207 8.28 12.27 15.30
C PHE A 207 9.04 10.96 15.53
N GLY A 208 9.08 10.09 14.53
CA GLY A 208 9.78 8.81 14.57
C GLY A 208 9.22 7.84 15.61
N PHE A 209 10.09 7.05 16.21
CA PHE A 209 9.71 6.04 17.20
C PHE A 209 8.97 6.63 18.42
N ALA A 210 9.44 7.76 18.96
CA ALA A 210 8.78 8.41 20.09
C ALA A 210 7.35 8.86 19.78
N GLY A 211 7.13 9.38 18.57
CA GLY A 211 5.79 9.74 18.11
C GLY A 211 4.87 8.54 17.96
N ARG A 212 5.36 7.42 17.40
CA ARG A 212 4.60 6.16 17.30
C ARG A 212 4.15 5.67 18.68
N LEU A 213 5.08 5.64 19.67
CA LEU A 213 4.73 5.26 21.05
C LEU A 213 3.69 6.19 21.70
N LEU A 214 3.77 7.49 21.41
CA LEU A 214 2.76 8.45 21.90
C LEU A 214 1.37 8.15 21.32
N VAL A 215 1.27 7.88 20.03
CA VAL A 215 0.00 7.53 19.39
C VAL A 215 -0.56 6.21 19.92
N ASP A 216 0.29 5.20 20.11
CA ASP A 216 -0.08 3.92 20.72
C ASP A 216 -0.58 4.11 22.17
N ALA A 217 0.08 4.96 22.94
CA ALA A 217 -0.36 5.31 24.29
C ALA A 217 -1.74 5.98 24.29
N VAL A 218 -2.02 6.88 23.32
CA VAL A 218 -3.36 7.49 23.17
C VAL A 218 -4.39 6.44 22.75
N ALA A 219 -4.06 5.49 21.89
CA ALA A 219 -4.94 4.40 21.52
C ALA A 219 -5.27 3.50 22.73
N LEU A 220 -4.27 3.16 23.56
CA LEU A 220 -4.49 2.42 24.81
C LEU A 220 -5.38 3.20 25.78
N VAL A 221 -5.16 4.50 25.93
CA VAL A 221 -6.03 5.37 26.74
C VAL A 221 -7.47 5.34 26.23
N LEU A 222 -7.69 5.41 24.92
CA LEU A 222 -9.03 5.29 24.34
C LEU A 222 -9.67 3.94 24.64
N ILE A 223 -8.90 2.85 24.57
CA ILE A 223 -9.39 1.51 24.96
C ILE A 223 -9.82 1.52 26.44
N VAL A 224 -9.02 2.09 27.34
CA VAL A 224 -9.39 2.22 28.76
C VAL A 224 -10.65 3.07 28.94
N LEU A 225 -10.81 4.17 28.21
CA LEU A 225 -12.01 5.01 28.25
C LEU A 225 -13.25 4.26 27.74
N ILE A 226 -13.13 3.47 26.69
CA ILE A 226 -14.21 2.64 26.16
C ILE A 226 -14.62 1.59 27.20
N VAL A 227 -13.64 0.84 27.74
CA VAL A 227 -13.88 -0.22 28.72
C VAL A 227 -14.52 0.34 30.01
N THR A 228 -13.96 1.45 30.53
CA THR A 228 -14.51 2.08 31.76
C THR A 228 -15.88 2.70 31.52
N GLY A 229 -16.13 3.29 30.35
CA GLY A 229 -17.44 3.81 29.96
C GLY A 229 -18.50 2.69 29.86
N PHE A 230 -18.16 1.57 29.24
CA PHE A 230 -19.01 0.38 29.13
C PHE A 230 -19.24 -0.28 30.49
N ALA A 231 -18.16 -0.44 31.28
CA ALA A 231 -18.29 -0.98 32.66
C ALA A 231 -19.23 -0.12 33.53
N PHE A 232 -19.08 1.22 33.44
CA PHE A 232 -20.00 2.14 34.16
C PHE A 232 -21.46 1.96 33.71
N PHE A 233 -21.70 1.79 32.40
CA PHE A 233 -23.02 1.54 31.85
C PHE A 233 -23.64 0.24 32.40
N CYS A 234 -22.88 -0.86 32.39
CA CYS A 234 -23.29 -2.16 32.89
C CYS A 234 -23.55 -2.13 34.42
N LEU A 235 -22.62 -1.55 35.21
CA LEU A 235 -22.75 -1.42 36.66
C LEU A 235 -23.99 -0.60 37.06
N ARG A 236 -24.29 0.47 36.30
CA ARG A 236 -25.50 1.28 36.55
C ARG A 236 -26.78 0.50 36.28
N LYS A 237 -26.80 -0.35 35.25
CA LYS A 237 -27.96 -1.19 34.92
C LYS A 237 -28.19 -2.28 35.96
N THR A 238 -27.10 -2.84 36.54
CA THR A 238 -27.12 -3.90 37.53
C THR A 238 -27.25 -3.41 38.98
N LYS A 239 -27.06 -2.11 39.26
CA LYS A 239 -27.18 -1.51 40.63
C LYS A 239 -28.53 -1.79 41.26
N ARG A 240 -29.59 -1.89 40.50
CA ARG A 240 -30.95 -2.22 40.97
C ARG A 240 -31.04 -3.62 41.60
N ARG A 241 -30.04 -4.49 41.34
CA ARG A 241 -29.98 -5.90 41.80
C ARG A 241 -28.99 -6.15 42.96
N TRP A 242 -27.97 -5.24 43.17
CA TRP A 242 -26.90 -5.48 44.15
C TRP A 242 -26.48 -4.16 44.83
N GLN A 243 -26.82 -3.99 46.09
CA GLN A 243 -26.56 -2.75 46.86
C GLN A 243 -25.10 -2.43 47.11
N SER A 244 -24.14 -3.40 47.00
CA SER A 244 -22.73 -3.24 47.34
C SER A 244 -21.82 -2.56 46.27
N LYS A 245 -22.32 -2.27 45.05
CA LYS A 245 -21.49 -1.80 43.91
C LYS A 245 -21.33 -0.28 43.81
N GLY A 246 -21.74 0.51 44.78
CA GLY A 246 -21.66 1.98 44.73
C GLY A 246 -20.25 2.56 44.71
N SER A 247 -19.31 1.91 45.44
CA SER A 247 -17.90 2.32 45.50
C SER A 247 -17.18 2.08 44.16
N THR A 248 -17.28 0.89 43.57
CA THR A 248 -16.69 0.52 42.28
C THR A 248 -17.19 1.43 41.17
N MET A 249 -18.50 1.75 41.16
CA MET A 249 -19.07 2.66 40.15
C MET A 249 -18.50 4.09 40.25
N LYS A 250 -18.33 4.62 41.47
CA LYS A 250 -17.72 5.94 41.70
C LYS A 250 -16.25 5.97 41.28
N HIS A 251 -15.51 4.91 41.57
CA HIS A 251 -14.08 4.77 41.21
C HIS A 251 -13.93 4.70 39.71
N THR A 252 -14.70 3.85 39.02
CA THR A 252 -14.64 3.74 37.52
C THR A 252 -14.95 5.08 36.85
N LEU A 253 -15.98 5.80 37.32
CA LEU A 253 -16.34 7.11 36.78
C LEU A 253 -15.22 8.16 37.03
N ARG A 254 -14.62 8.12 38.24
CA ARG A 254 -13.48 9.01 38.55
C ARG A 254 -12.33 8.81 37.62
N TRP A 255 -11.94 7.55 37.37
CA TRP A 255 -10.87 7.22 36.44
C TRP A 255 -11.21 7.60 34.99
N HIS A 256 -12.38 7.26 34.50
CA HIS A 256 -12.84 7.67 33.18
C HIS A 256 -12.74 9.20 32.99
N ASN A 257 -13.22 9.96 33.95
CA ASN A 257 -13.17 11.42 33.89
C ASN A 257 -11.74 11.97 34.00
N LEU A 258 -10.90 11.41 34.87
CA LEU A 258 -9.53 11.86 35.07
C LEU A 258 -8.68 11.64 33.84
N VAL A 259 -8.68 10.41 33.33
CA VAL A 259 -7.92 10.00 32.16
C VAL A 259 -8.41 10.75 30.91
N GLY A 260 -9.73 10.76 30.67
CA GLY A 260 -10.31 11.44 29.52
C GLY A 260 -10.00 12.94 29.47
N ARG A 261 -9.96 13.62 30.63
CA ARG A 261 -9.62 15.05 30.66
C ARG A 261 -8.14 15.34 30.39
N LYS A 262 -7.23 14.50 30.94
CA LYS A 262 -5.78 14.71 30.75
C LYS A 262 -5.34 14.45 29.30
N THR A 263 -6.04 13.57 28.60
CA THR A 263 -5.65 13.13 27.24
C THR A 263 -6.52 13.72 26.13
N ILE A 264 -7.53 14.56 26.47
CA ILE A 264 -8.55 15.03 25.51
C ILE A 264 -7.98 15.70 24.28
N VAL A 265 -6.91 16.53 24.43
CA VAL A 265 -6.29 17.24 23.31
C VAL A 265 -5.63 16.27 22.34
N ALA A 266 -4.83 15.33 22.83
CA ALA A 266 -4.19 14.32 22.03
C ALA A 266 -5.23 13.41 21.34
N THR A 267 -6.28 13.03 22.05
CA THR A 267 -7.39 12.23 21.51
C THR A 267 -8.12 12.96 20.37
N ILE A 268 -8.47 14.24 20.56
CA ILE A 268 -9.11 15.05 19.51
C ILE A 268 -8.19 15.17 18.30
N LEU A 269 -6.90 15.41 18.51
CA LEU A 269 -5.92 15.55 17.42
C LEU A 269 -5.84 14.27 16.57
N ILE A 270 -5.74 13.11 17.20
CA ILE A 270 -5.66 11.82 16.49
C ILE A 270 -6.97 11.51 15.77
N CYS A 271 -8.12 11.70 16.42
CA CYS A 271 -9.41 11.48 15.78
C CYS A 271 -9.65 12.43 14.59
N ALA A 272 -9.31 13.70 14.73
CA ALA A 272 -9.45 14.69 13.68
C ALA A 272 -8.51 14.42 12.49
N THR A 273 -7.24 14.08 12.76
CA THR A 273 -6.29 13.73 11.70
C THR A 273 -6.72 12.47 10.97
N GLY A 274 -7.17 11.42 11.67
CA GLY A 274 -7.71 10.21 11.05
C GLY A 274 -8.93 10.47 10.16
N TRP A 275 -9.85 11.34 10.62
CA TRP A 275 -10.99 11.78 9.83
C TRP A 275 -10.56 12.54 8.57
N CYS A 276 -9.58 13.43 8.67
CA CYS A 276 -9.04 14.18 7.52
C CYS A 276 -8.36 13.29 6.47
N LEU A 277 -7.91 12.09 6.83
CA LEU A 277 -7.30 11.13 5.90
C LEU A 277 -8.33 10.38 5.03
N ARG A 278 -9.59 10.78 5.05
CA ARG A 278 -10.66 10.21 4.24
C ARG A 278 -11.33 11.27 3.35
N PRO A 279 -11.91 10.84 2.20
CA PRO A 279 -12.70 11.74 1.38
C PRO A 279 -13.86 12.37 2.18
N PRO A 280 -14.21 13.62 1.90
CA PRO A 280 -13.67 14.49 0.84
C PRO A 280 -12.38 15.23 1.22
N VAL A 281 -12.04 15.38 2.51
CA VAL A 281 -10.90 16.18 3.01
C VAL A 281 -9.56 15.66 2.47
N MET A 282 -9.40 14.34 2.41
CA MET A 282 -8.21 13.69 1.88
C MET A 282 -7.83 14.19 0.49
N VAL A 283 -8.80 14.42 -0.39
CA VAL A 283 -8.55 14.87 -1.78
C VAL A 283 -7.89 16.24 -1.78
N ALA A 284 -8.41 17.19 -1.00
CA ALA A 284 -7.82 18.51 -0.86
C ALA A 284 -6.39 18.45 -0.29
N LEU A 285 -6.16 17.62 0.74
CA LEU A 285 -4.84 17.43 1.34
C LEU A 285 -3.83 16.80 0.35
N ALA A 286 -4.27 15.86 -0.49
CA ALA A 286 -3.41 15.20 -1.47
C ALA A 286 -2.94 16.15 -2.60
N LEU A 287 -3.79 17.12 -2.97
CA LEU A 287 -3.49 18.12 -4.00
C LEU A 287 -2.68 19.32 -3.47
N THR A 288 -2.65 19.52 -2.14
CA THR A 288 -1.96 20.65 -1.51
C THR A 288 -0.50 20.29 -1.20
N LYS A 289 0.45 21.10 -1.69
CA LYS A 289 1.88 20.98 -1.37
C LYS A 289 2.25 21.95 -0.25
N VAL A 290 2.93 21.44 0.78
CA VAL A 290 3.39 22.20 1.94
C VAL A 290 4.90 22.06 2.10
N PRO A 291 5.61 23.04 2.71
CA PRO A 291 7.02 22.86 3.10
C PRO A 291 7.17 21.68 4.06
N THR A 292 8.33 21.01 4.02
CA THR A 292 8.66 19.99 5.03
C THR A 292 8.85 20.64 6.39
N LEU A 293 8.24 20.05 7.42
CA LEU A 293 8.34 20.58 8.78
C LEU A 293 9.74 20.32 9.38
N PRO A 294 10.40 21.35 9.95
CA PRO A 294 11.67 21.16 10.64
C PRO A 294 11.50 20.24 11.86
N PHE A 295 12.57 19.57 12.26
CA PHE A 295 12.61 18.65 13.43
C PHE A 295 11.64 17.46 13.33
N THR A 296 11.26 17.07 12.12
CA THR A 296 10.40 15.92 11.86
C THR A 296 11.06 14.96 10.89
N THR A 297 10.51 13.74 10.76
CA THR A 297 10.96 12.74 9.80
C THR A 297 10.80 13.17 8.35
N LEU A 298 9.98 14.18 8.07
CA LEU A 298 9.84 14.78 6.72
C LEU A 298 11.08 15.58 6.31
N LYS A 299 11.85 16.12 7.26
CA LYS A 299 13.04 16.90 6.98
C LYS A 299 14.24 15.98 6.87
N SER A 300 14.72 15.76 5.66
CA SER A 300 15.87 14.91 5.36
C SER A 300 16.89 15.65 4.50
N LYS A 301 18.17 15.33 4.66
CA LYS A 301 19.24 15.76 3.73
C LYS A 301 19.14 15.06 2.39
N ASN A 302 18.48 13.90 2.34
CA ASN A 302 18.23 13.16 1.11
C ASN A 302 17.02 13.78 0.38
N PRO A 303 17.19 14.36 -0.82
CA PRO A 303 16.11 14.98 -1.60
C PRO A 303 15.04 13.96 -2.04
N TRP A 304 15.40 12.67 -2.06
CA TRP A 304 14.56 11.55 -2.46
C TRP A 304 13.91 10.81 -1.29
N HIS A 305 14.04 11.32 -0.08
CA HIS A 305 13.48 10.68 1.11
C HIS A 305 11.96 10.40 0.94
N ASP A 306 11.58 9.12 1.06
CA ASP A 306 10.22 8.59 0.90
C ASP A 306 9.54 8.84 -0.48
N LYS A 307 10.32 9.17 -1.51
CA LYS A 307 9.80 9.56 -2.83
C LYS A 307 9.97 8.51 -3.93
N LEU A 308 10.94 7.62 -3.82
CA LEU A 308 11.23 6.63 -4.87
C LEU A 308 10.13 5.56 -4.96
N ARG A 309 9.77 5.17 -6.20
CA ARG A 309 8.70 4.20 -6.43
C ARG A 309 9.12 3.07 -7.36
N LEU A 310 9.49 3.36 -8.60
CA LEU A 310 9.85 2.36 -9.61
C LEU A 310 11.09 2.81 -10.38
N VAL A 311 11.88 1.83 -10.87
CA VAL A 311 13.01 2.05 -11.75
C VAL A 311 12.92 1.12 -12.95
N ARG A 312 13.26 1.62 -14.14
CA ARG A 312 13.30 0.84 -15.39
C ARG A 312 14.46 1.32 -16.24
N TYR A 313 14.88 0.48 -17.17
CA TYR A 313 15.79 0.89 -18.24
C TYR A 313 15.03 1.05 -19.55
N ASP A 314 15.21 2.17 -20.22
CA ASP A 314 14.64 2.44 -21.54
C ASP A 314 15.63 2.02 -22.61
N SER A 315 15.41 0.86 -23.21
CA SER A 315 16.30 0.31 -24.24
C SER A 315 16.31 1.11 -25.54
N ARG A 316 15.28 1.93 -25.80
CA ARG A 316 15.17 2.77 -27.01
C ARG A 316 15.89 4.10 -26.88
N VAL A 317 15.99 4.63 -25.69
CA VAL A 317 16.70 5.90 -25.40
C VAL A 317 18.09 5.62 -24.83
N GLY A 318 18.28 4.49 -24.17
CA GLY A 318 19.54 4.09 -23.58
C GLY A 318 19.80 4.72 -22.22
N ASP A 319 18.75 4.92 -21.40
CA ASP A 319 18.89 5.52 -20.08
C ASP A 319 18.01 4.85 -19.02
N TRP A 320 18.36 5.09 -17.77
CA TRP A 320 17.57 4.66 -16.63
C TRP A 320 16.44 5.65 -16.34
N LEU A 321 15.27 5.14 -16.10
CA LEU A 321 14.07 5.87 -15.73
C LEU A 321 13.72 5.65 -14.28
N LEU A 322 13.30 6.70 -13.62
CA LEU A 322 12.81 6.70 -12.25
C LEU A 322 11.39 7.27 -12.18
N SER A 323 10.47 6.52 -11.60
CA SER A 323 9.18 7.03 -11.16
C SER A 323 9.28 7.36 -9.67
N ALA A 324 8.96 8.58 -9.30
CA ALA A 324 8.93 9.07 -7.93
C ALA A 324 7.55 9.66 -7.62
N SER A 325 7.26 9.94 -6.35
CA SER A 325 5.99 10.57 -5.95
C SER A 325 5.76 11.97 -6.57
N GLU A 326 6.79 12.54 -7.18
CA GLU A 326 6.77 13.89 -7.78
C GLU A 326 6.73 13.86 -9.32
N GLY A 327 6.79 12.69 -9.93
CA GLY A 327 6.79 12.54 -11.38
C GLY A 327 7.82 11.55 -11.89
N TYR A 328 8.18 11.67 -13.17
CA TYR A 328 9.12 10.81 -13.85
C TYR A 328 10.44 11.54 -14.10
N PHE A 329 11.54 10.80 -14.01
CA PHE A 329 12.88 11.33 -14.18
C PHE A 329 13.71 10.40 -15.05
N SER A 330 14.57 10.96 -15.90
CA SER A 330 15.71 10.27 -16.50
C SER A 330 16.88 10.37 -15.53
N LEU A 331 17.62 9.28 -15.36
CA LEU A 331 18.83 9.24 -14.52
C LEU A 331 20.12 9.22 -15.36
N GLY A 332 20.00 9.17 -16.70
CA GLY A 332 21.11 8.97 -17.63
C GLY A 332 21.41 7.49 -17.87
N SER A 333 22.41 7.22 -18.73
CA SER A 333 22.80 5.86 -19.13
C SER A 333 23.55 5.10 -18.02
N ASP A 334 24.37 5.81 -17.25
CA ASP A 334 25.15 5.23 -16.15
C ASP A 334 24.47 5.44 -14.80
N ILE A 335 23.82 4.39 -14.28
CA ILE A 335 23.14 4.43 -12.99
C ILE A 335 24.12 4.60 -11.81
N SER A 336 25.41 4.34 -11.99
CA SER A 336 26.40 4.54 -10.93
C SER A 336 26.73 6.02 -10.68
N LYS A 337 26.43 6.88 -11.67
CA LYS A 337 26.60 8.34 -11.63
C LYS A 337 25.32 9.04 -12.11
N PRO A 338 24.22 8.87 -11.38
CA PRO A 338 22.90 9.30 -11.84
C PRO A 338 22.81 10.83 -11.93
N ARG A 339 22.11 11.29 -12.96
CA ARG A 339 21.80 12.71 -13.19
C ARG A 339 20.29 12.90 -13.35
N PRO A 340 19.55 13.01 -12.24
CA PRO A 340 18.10 13.09 -12.29
C PRO A 340 17.61 14.34 -13.02
N MET A 341 16.94 14.12 -14.14
CA MET A 341 16.31 15.18 -14.94
C MET A 341 14.82 14.86 -15.07
N ARG A 342 13.97 15.82 -14.71
CA ARG A 342 12.52 15.65 -14.79
C ARG A 342 12.04 15.52 -16.23
N ILE A 343 11.17 14.56 -16.49
CA ILE A 343 10.49 14.38 -17.78
C ILE A 343 9.15 15.12 -17.70
N MET A 344 9.06 16.25 -18.44
CA MET A 344 7.89 17.14 -18.36
C MET A 344 6.68 16.64 -19.15
N ASP A 345 6.93 15.90 -20.23
CA ASP A 345 5.88 15.41 -21.14
C ASP A 345 5.47 13.98 -20.84
N ALA A 346 5.59 13.55 -19.58
CA ALA A 346 5.10 12.27 -19.11
C ALA A 346 3.60 12.35 -18.76
N PRO A 347 2.87 11.21 -18.80
CA PRO A 347 1.47 11.16 -18.39
C PRO A 347 1.29 11.54 -16.92
N PRO A 348 0.13 12.04 -16.52
CA PRO A 348 -0.11 12.42 -15.14
C PRO A 348 0.04 11.19 -14.23
N GLN A 349 0.79 11.36 -13.15
CA GLN A 349 1.01 10.30 -12.19
C GLN A 349 -0.10 10.28 -11.14
N ASN A 350 -0.61 9.09 -10.84
CA ASN A 350 -1.58 8.91 -9.75
C ASN A 350 -0.89 9.08 -8.39
N VAL A 351 -1.61 9.63 -7.41
CA VAL A 351 -1.10 9.82 -6.02
C VAL A 351 -0.65 8.50 -5.38
N MET A 352 -1.28 7.39 -5.78
CA MET A 352 -0.95 6.04 -5.29
C MET A 352 0.27 5.43 -5.99
N GLY A 353 0.84 6.11 -7.00
CA GLY A 353 1.93 5.60 -7.83
C GLY A 353 1.44 4.67 -8.95
N LEU A 354 2.40 3.98 -9.57
CA LEU A 354 2.16 3.01 -10.64
C LEU A 354 2.20 1.59 -10.10
N ASN A 355 1.35 0.73 -10.65
CA ASN A 355 1.40 -0.73 -10.47
C ASN A 355 1.99 -1.43 -11.72
N VAL A 356 1.83 -0.82 -12.88
CA VAL A 356 2.38 -1.27 -14.16
C VAL A 356 3.25 -0.18 -14.72
N TRP A 357 4.50 -0.49 -15.03
CA TRP A 357 5.41 0.38 -15.76
C TRP A 357 6.34 -0.47 -16.59
N GLN A 358 6.00 -0.65 -17.85
CA GLN A 358 6.65 -1.60 -18.74
C GLN A 358 6.78 -1.02 -20.15
N GLN A 359 7.92 -1.27 -20.79
CA GLN A 359 8.11 -0.93 -22.19
C GLN A 359 7.57 -2.07 -23.07
N ARG A 360 6.75 -1.74 -24.06
CA ARG A 360 6.27 -2.65 -25.09
C ARG A 360 7.32 -2.85 -26.18
N GLU A 361 7.12 -3.88 -27.00
CA GLU A 361 8.01 -4.18 -28.16
C GLU A 361 8.07 -3.01 -29.17
N ASP A 362 6.99 -2.26 -29.34
CA ASP A 362 6.90 -1.07 -30.16
C ASP A 362 7.66 0.14 -29.58
N GLY A 363 8.19 0.01 -28.35
CA GLY A 363 8.92 1.05 -27.62
C GLY A 363 8.05 2.02 -26.86
N MET A 364 6.72 1.84 -26.90
CA MET A 364 5.78 2.60 -26.08
C MET A 364 5.82 2.14 -24.62
N TRP A 365 5.52 3.05 -23.71
CA TRP A 365 5.45 2.76 -22.27
C TRP A 365 4.01 2.56 -21.80
N LEU A 366 3.79 1.49 -21.07
CA LEU A 366 2.54 1.25 -20.34
C LEU A 366 2.68 1.83 -18.92
N CYS A 367 1.76 2.70 -18.55
CA CYS A 367 1.72 3.36 -17.25
C CYS A 367 0.37 3.08 -16.59
N GLY A 368 0.28 2.00 -15.79
CA GLY A 368 -0.96 1.56 -15.13
C GLY A 368 -0.98 1.88 -13.64
N SER A 369 -2.10 2.39 -13.15
CA SER A 369 -2.32 2.80 -11.77
C SER A 369 -3.79 2.58 -11.36
N PHE A 370 -4.13 2.88 -10.11
CA PHE A 370 -5.54 2.96 -9.67
C PHE A 370 -6.35 4.06 -10.38
N GLY A 371 -5.71 4.94 -11.14
CA GLY A 371 -6.37 5.96 -11.95
C GLY A 371 -6.65 5.54 -13.39
N GLY A 372 -6.24 4.35 -13.80
CA GLY A 372 -6.35 3.84 -15.17
C GLY A 372 -5.00 3.44 -15.75
N MET A 373 -4.96 3.22 -17.05
CA MET A 373 -3.76 2.80 -17.78
C MET A 373 -3.55 3.69 -19.01
N HIS A 374 -2.32 4.14 -19.18
CA HIS A 374 -1.90 5.00 -20.29
C HIS A 374 -0.83 4.33 -21.15
N VAL A 375 -0.88 4.61 -22.45
CA VAL A 375 0.18 4.29 -23.40
C VAL A 375 0.94 5.59 -23.68
N TRP A 376 2.23 5.62 -23.38
CA TRP A 376 3.05 6.82 -23.44
C TRP A 376 4.20 6.65 -24.44
N ASN A 377 4.28 7.57 -25.40
CA ASN A 377 5.42 7.71 -26.26
C ASN A 377 6.41 8.72 -25.65
N ARG A 378 7.49 8.22 -25.10
CA ARG A 378 8.48 9.06 -24.42
C ARG A 378 9.19 10.07 -25.34
N ARG A 379 9.34 9.74 -26.65
CA ARG A 379 10.04 10.62 -27.62
C ARG A 379 9.19 11.82 -28.01
N THR A 380 7.89 11.62 -28.17
CA THR A 380 6.95 12.70 -28.58
C THR A 380 6.24 13.34 -27.39
N GLY A 381 6.31 12.75 -26.21
CA GLY A 381 5.55 13.18 -25.05
C GLY A 381 4.04 12.87 -25.11
N MET A 382 3.58 12.22 -26.19
CA MET A 382 2.16 11.89 -26.35
C MET A 382 1.77 10.72 -25.46
N ALA A 383 0.64 10.87 -24.76
CA ALA A 383 0.03 9.82 -24.00
C ALA A 383 -1.44 9.64 -24.36
N THR A 384 -1.88 8.39 -24.48
CA THR A 384 -3.26 8.01 -24.75
C THR A 384 -3.77 7.05 -23.69
N ASP A 385 -5.06 7.06 -23.44
CA ASP A 385 -5.71 6.05 -22.60
C ASP A 385 -5.65 4.69 -23.31
N TYR A 386 -5.22 3.66 -22.57
CA TYR A 386 -5.00 2.31 -23.12
C TYR A 386 -6.29 1.67 -23.67
N PHE A 387 -7.43 1.96 -23.06
CA PHE A 387 -8.70 1.32 -23.42
C PHE A 387 -9.47 2.06 -24.52
N THR A 388 -9.37 3.37 -24.54
CA THR A 388 -10.14 4.21 -25.48
C THR A 388 -9.30 4.77 -26.63
N GLY A 389 -7.98 4.77 -26.52
CA GLY A 389 -7.07 5.40 -27.47
C GLY A 389 -7.11 6.94 -27.48
N LEU A 390 -7.93 7.55 -26.61
CA LEU A 390 -8.08 9.01 -26.55
C LEU A 390 -6.88 9.66 -25.87
N PRO A 391 -6.50 10.90 -26.27
CA PRO A 391 -5.42 11.64 -25.61
C PRO A 391 -5.69 11.85 -24.13
N VAL A 392 -4.66 11.69 -23.30
CA VAL A 392 -4.73 11.87 -21.85
C VAL A 392 -4.54 13.34 -21.51
N PRO A 393 -5.40 13.95 -20.67
CA PRO A 393 -5.19 15.30 -20.18
C PRO A 393 -3.88 15.42 -19.37
N LYS A 394 -3.12 16.49 -19.55
CA LYS A 394 -1.87 16.73 -18.79
C LYS A 394 -2.10 16.94 -17.27
N LYS A 395 -3.32 17.22 -16.83
CA LYS A 395 -3.67 17.38 -15.41
C LYS A 395 -4.01 16.02 -14.78
N PRO A 396 -3.55 15.75 -13.56
CA PRO A 396 -3.94 14.53 -12.84
C PRO A 396 -5.47 14.43 -12.75
N GLY A 397 -5.99 13.28 -13.12
CA GLY A 397 -7.40 12.93 -12.91
C GLY A 397 -7.69 12.60 -11.44
N PRO A 398 -8.92 12.19 -11.12
CA PRO A 398 -9.28 11.76 -9.78
C PRO A 398 -8.38 10.60 -9.33
N PRO A 399 -8.09 10.47 -8.02
CA PRO A 399 -7.19 9.46 -7.48
C PRO A 399 -7.66 8.01 -7.73
N LEU A 400 -8.94 7.82 -8.01
CA LEU A 400 -9.54 6.54 -8.40
C LEU A 400 -10.23 6.71 -9.74
N GLY A 401 -9.76 5.99 -10.76
CA GLY A 401 -10.36 5.92 -12.09
C GLY A 401 -11.47 4.87 -12.16
N LYS A 402 -12.09 4.75 -13.35
CA LYS A 402 -13.08 3.70 -13.62
C LYS A 402 -12.48 2.29 -13.58
N LYS A 403 -11.17 2.16 -13.83
CA LYS A 403 -10.39 0.91 -13.75
C LYS A 403 -9.18 1.11 -12.85
N ALA A 404 -9.07 0.27 -11.85
CA ALA A 404 -7.98 0.28 -10.88
C ALA A 404 -6.93 -0.77 -11.28
N ILE A 405 -5.98 -0.41 -12.13
CA ILE A 405 -5.00 -1.35 -12.69
C ILE A 405 -4.06 -1.84 -11.59
N SER A 406 -3.98 -3.17 -11.45
CA SER A 406 -3.13 -3.86 -10.47
C SER A 406 -1.98 -4.64 -11.09
N GLY A 407 -2.07 -5.03 -12.37
CA GLY A 407 -1.04 -5.80 -13.03
C GLY A 407 -1.21 -5.88 -14.55
N TYR A 408 -0.17 -6.42 -15.21
CA TYR A 408 -0.11 -6.58 -16.66
C TYR A 408 0.80 -7.75 -17.03
N SER A 409 0.44 -8.44 -18.10
CA SER A 409 1.28 -9.44 -18.76
C SER A 409 1.06 -9.42 -20.27
N SER A 410 2.11 -9.66 -21.03
CA SER A 410 2.09 -9.93 -22.47
C SER A 410 2.61 -11.33 -22.81
N ASP A 411 2.80 -12.20 -21.81
CA ASP A 411 3.49 -13.50 -22.00
C ASP A 411 2.50 -14.64 -22.24
N PHE A 412 1.20 -14.42 -22.00
CA PHE A 412 0.17 -15.44 -22.21
C PHE A 412 -0.24 -15.56 -23.68
N ARG A 413 -0.60 -16.78 -24.07
CA ARG A 413 -1.16 -17.11 -25.37
C ARG A 413 -2.55 -17.67 -25.19
N VAL A 414 -3.55 -16.83 -25.32
CA VAL A 414 -4.96 -17.21 -25.17
C VAL A 414 -5.63 -17.24 -26.53
N CYS A 415 -6.45 -18.26 -26.78
CA CYS A 415 -7.28 -18.29 -27.96
C CYS A 415 -8.41 -17.26 -27.88
N ALA A 416 -8.79 -16.70 -29.01
CA ALA A 416 -9.94 -15.79 -29.09
C ALA A 416 -11.19 -16.44 -28.46
N ALA A 417 -12.00 -15.64 -27.76
CA ALA A 417 -13.17 -16.12 -27.04
C ALA A 417 -14.07 -17.00 -27.96
N GLY A 418 -14.26 -18.27 -27.54
CA GLY A 418 -15.08 -19.23 -28.28
C GLY A 418 -14.33 -20.31 -29.07
N GLN A 419 -12.99 -20.22 -29.23
CA GLN A 419 -12.21 -21.30 -29.86
C GLN A 419 -11.53 -22.17 -28.82
N LYS A 420 -11.78 -23.48 -28.84
CA LYS A 420 -10.97 -24.47 -28.11
C LYS A 420 -9.58 -24.51 -28.71
N CYS A 421 -8.56 -24.17 -27.91
CA CYS A 421 -7.17 -24.40 -28.28
C CYS A 421 -6.91 -25.90 -28.31
N THR A 422 -6.91 -26.50 -29.48
CA THR A 422 -6.39 -27.86 -29.69
C THR A 422 -4.86 -27.77 -29.68
N ASN A 423 -4.20 -28.77 -29.04
CA ASN A 423 -2.74 -28.93 -28.97
C ASN A 423 -2.14 -29.29 -30.36
N GLY A 424 -2.30 -28.43 -31.34
CA GLY A 424 -1.82 -28.60 -32.71
C GLY A 424 -1.28 -27.30 -33.27
N THR A 425 -0.23 -27.41 -33.98
CA THR A 425 0.59 -26.52 -34.82
C THR A 425 -0.07 -25.31 -35.51
N ASP A 426 -1.12 -24.69 -34.95
CA ASP A 426 -1.79 -23.53 -35.53
C ASP A 426 -1.02 -22.24 -35.20
N THR A 427 -0.39 -21.71 -36.23
CA THR A 427 0.47 -20.50 -36.30
C THR A 427 -0.24 -19.17 -36.05
N LYS A 428 -1.48 -19.15 -35.53
CA LYS A 428 -2.25 -17.94 -35.19
C LYS A 428 -2.48 -17.74 -33.68
N LYS A 429 -1.55 -18.16 -32.85
CA LYS A 429 -1.60 -17.81 -31.41
C LYS A 429 -1.18 -16.35 -31.27
N SER A 430 -2.14 -15.44 -31.17
CA SER A 430 -1.83 -14.03 -30.86
C SER A 430 -1.39 -13.92 -29.41
N VAL A 431 -0.25 -13.27 -29.18
CA VAL A 431 0.14 -12.79 -27.85
C VAL A 431 -1.01 -11.96 -27.29
N THR A 432 -1.55 -12.36 -26.15
CA THR A 432 -2.69 -11.68 -25.55
C THR A 432 -2.22 -10.82 -24.40
N GLU A 433 -2.32 -9.50 -24.56
CA GLU A 433 -2.12 -8.59 -23.42
C GLU A 433 -3.21 -8.84 -22.38
N VAL A 434 -2.79 -9.17 -21.18
CA VAL A 434 -3.64 -9.38 -20.00
C VAL A 434 -3.46 -8.21 -19.06
N VAL A 435 -4.51 -7.41 -18.88
CA VAL A 435 -4.56 -6.33 -17.90
C VAL A 435 -5.45 -6.79 -16.74
N THR A 436 -4.98 -6.67 -15.51
CA THR A 436 -5.76 -7.02 -14.31
C THR A 436 -6.25 -5.77 -13.60
N ASP A 437 -7.55 -5.70 -13.36
CA ASP A 437 -8.15 -4.73 -12.45
C ASP A 437 -8.00 -5.20 -10.99
N TYR A 438 -7.84 -4.26 -10.06
CA TYR A 438 -7.67 -4.60 -8.66
C TYR A 438 -8.93 -5.21 -8.03
N TYR A 439 -10.12 -4.78 -8.46
CA TYR A 439 -11.40 -5.25 -7.93
C TYR A 439 -11.98 -6.39 -8.76
N ASP A 440 -12.00 -6.23 -10.07
CA ASP A 440 -12.68 -7.14 -11.00
C ASP A 440 -11.74 -8.19 -11.60
N GLY A 441 -10.41 -8.00 -11.51
CA GLY A 441 -9.42 -8.91 -12.08
C GLY A 441 -9.40 -8.90 -13.60
N THR A 442 -9.34 -10.10 -14.22
CA THR A 442 -9.37 -10.30 -15.67
C THR A 442 -10.10 -11.57 -16.02
N THR A 443 -10.86 -11.56 -17.12
CA THR A 443 -11.52 -12.75 -17.68
C THR A 443 -10.72 -13.39 -18.82
N LYS A 444 -9.56 -12.81 -19.17
CA LYS A 444 -8.75 -13.31 -20.30
C LYS A 444 -8.02 -14.62 -20.02
N ILE A 445 -7.73 -14.89 -18.75
CA ILE A 445 -7.10 -16.14 -18.29
C ILE A 445 -7.89 -16.69 -17.10
N VAL A 446 -8.01 -18.02 -17.03
CA VAL A 446 -8.73 -18.68 -15.93
C VAL A 446 -7.84 -18.69 -14.68
N GLN A 447 -8.40 -18.30 -13.54
CA GLN A 447 -7.72 -18.43 -12.26
C GLN A 447 -7.96 -19.82 -11.70
N PRO A 448 -6.88 -20.59 -11.34
CA PRO A 448 -7.02 -21.86 -10.64
C PRO A 448 -7.65 -21.70 -9.25
N GLU A 449 -8.54 -22.62 -8.88
CA GLU A 449 -9.25 -22.60 -7.59
C GLU A 449 -8.30 -22.70 -6.38
N SER A 450 -7.15 -23.34 -6.54
CA SER A 450 -6.10 -23.43 -5.50
C SER A 450 -5.60 -22.07 -5.01
N LEU A 451 -5.67 -21.02 -5.85
CA LEU A 451 -5.22 -19.68 -5.51
C LEU A 451 -6.29 -18.84 -4.79
N ARG A 452 -7.55 -19.26 -4.80
CA ARG A 452 -8.69 -18.47 -4.33
C ARG A 452 -8.56 -18.04 -2.87
N ARG A 453 -8.07 -18.93 -2.01
CA ARG A 453 -8.04 -18.75 -0.55
C ARG A 453 -6.64 -18.61 0.02
N LEU A 454 -5.65 -18.23 -0.79
CA LEU A 454 -4.33 -17.90 -0.28
C LEU A 454 -4.43 -16.85 0.84
N PRO A 455 -3.65 -16.95 1.92
CA PRO A 455 -3.82 -16.13 3.10
C PRO A 455 -3.60 -14.64 2.83
N MET A 456 -4.15 -13.79 3.69
CA MET A 456 -3.87 -12.36 3.76
C MET A 456 -2.95 -12.08 4.95
N SER A 457 -2.05 -11.12 4.85
CA SER A 457 -1.25 -10.70 6.02
C SER A 457 -2.13 -10.04 7.08
N LEU A 458 -1.78 -10.23 8.36
CA LEU A 458 -2.48 -9.56 9.46
C LEU A 458 -2.41 -8.02 9.31
N TRP A 459 -1.30 -7.50 8.78
CA TRP A 459 -1.17 -6.06 8.52
C TRP A 459 -2.22 -5.57 7.51
N ASN A 460 -2.42 -6.28 6.40
CA ASN A 460 -3.45 -5.92 5.41
C ASN A 460 -4.86 -6.06 6.01
N ALA A 461 -5.14 -7.12 6.77
CA ALA A 461 -6.42 -7.29 7.44
C ALA A 461 -6.68 -6.15 8.45
N ALA A 462 -5.68 -5.77 9.24
CA ALA A 462 -5.76 -4.63 10.15
C ALA A 462 -6.02 -3.31 9.40
N LEU A 463 -5.40 -3.12 8.22
CA LEU A 463 -5.65 -1.97 7.37
C LEU A 463 -7.11 -1.91 6.88
N GLU A 464 -7.68 -3.04 6.46
CA GLU A 464 -9.08 -3.12 6.03
C GLU A 464 -10.06 -2.82 7.18
N VAL A 465 -9.76 -3.29 8.41
CA VAL A 465 -10.50 -2.96 9.63
C VAL A 465 -10.37 -1.47 9.97
N HIS A 466 -9.14 -0.95 10.04
CA HIS A 466 -8.85 0.45 10.39
C HIS A 466 -9.48 1.44 9.42
N THR A 467 -9.64 1.04 8.18
CA THR A 467 -10.23 1.88 7.14
C THR A 467 -11.72 1.63 6.95
N CYS A 468 -12.35 0.80 7.76
CA CYS A 468 -13.75 0.36 7.66
C CYS A 468 -14.14 -0.34 6.36
N ARG A 469 -13.19 -0.63 5.47
CA ARG A 469 -13.47 -1.30 4.19
C ARG A 469 -13.95 -2.73 4.38
N ILE A 470 -13.56 -3.37 5.49
CA ILE A 470 -14.03 -4.73 5.82
C ILE A 470 -15.53 -4.79 6.08
N TYR A 471 -16.14 -3.71 6.54
CA TYR A 471 -17.56 -3.70 6.92
C TYR A 471 -18.49 -3.25 5.79
N MET A 472 -18.01 -2.39 4.89
CA MET A 472 -18.85 -1.69 3.92
C MET A 472 -18.15 -1.59 2.55
N HIS A 473 -18.95 -1.41 1.50
CA HIS A 473 -18.43 -1.10 0.17
C HIS A 473 -17.85 0.34 0.13
N ASN A 474 -16.90 0.60 -0.77
CA ASN A 474 -16.10 1.84 -0.80
C ASN A 474 -16.90 3.14 -0.60
N THR A 475 -17.97 3.37 -1.36
CA THR A 475 -18.77 4.59 -1.27
C THR A 475 -19.47 4.71 0.09
N ALA A 476 -20.09 3.62 0.57
CA ALA A 476 -20.73 3.59 1.89
C ALA A 476 -19.72 3.83 3.02
N THR A 477 -18.50 3.33 2.89
CA THR A 477 -17.41 3.58 3.84
C THR A 477 -17.09 5.07 3.94
N TYR A 478 -17.03 5.81 2.83
CA TYR A 478 -16.71 7.24 2.86
C TYR A 478 -17.80 8.06 3.55
N VAL A 479 -19.07 7.77 3.24
CA VAL A 479 -20.23 8.41 3.89
C VAL A 479 -20.26 8.09 5.38
N PHE A 480 -20.07 6.82 5.73
CA PHE A 480 -20.04 6.39 7.13
C PHE A 480 -18.96 7.11 7.92
N ILE A 481 -17.70 7.11 7.46
CA ILE A 481 -16.58 7.72 8.17
C ILE A 481 -16.74 9.23 8.29
N PHE A 482 -17.33 9.88 7.29
CA PHE A 482 -17.61 11.32 7.37
C PHE A 482 -18.51 11.66 8.55
N PHE A 483 -19.66 11.00 8.67
CA PHE A 483 -20.58 11.22 9.79
C PHE A 483 -20.07 10.67 11.12
N PHE A 484 -19.35 9.55 11.08
CA PHE A 484 -18.70 8.97 12.26
C PHE A 484 -17.70 9.94 12.87
N GLY A 485 -16.84 10.59 12.06
CA GLY A 485 -15.88 11.58 12.55
C GLY A 485 -16.54 12.76 13.23
N ILE A 486 -17.63 13.30 12.65
CA ILE A 486 -18.43 14.37 13.27
C ILE A 486 -18.99 13.90 14.61
N ALA A 487 -19.54 12.68 14.66
CA ALA A 487 -20.12 12.10 15.87
C ALA A 487 -19.07 11.90 16.98
N VAL A 488 -17.84 11.46 16.62
CA VAL A 488 -16.73 11.31 17.57
C VAL A 488 -16.32 12.66 18.14
N VAL A 489 -16.12 13.68 17.29
CA VAL A 489 -15.77 15.03 17.76
C VAL A 489 -16.85 15.58 18.69
N TRP A 490 -18.12 15.40 18.34
CA TRP A 490 -19.25 15.79 19.19
C TRP A 490 -19.25 15.03 20.53
N CYS A 491 -19.00 13.72 20.53
CA CYS A 491 -18.91 12.91 21.74
C CYS A 491 -17.79 13.41 22.66
N LEU A 492 -16.60 13.67 22.13
CA LEU A 492 -15.45 14.20 22.89
C LEU A 492 -15.76 15.59 23.44
N TRP A 493 -16.36 16.47 22.65
CA TRP A 493 -16.76 17.80 23.09
C TRP A 493 -17.80 17.77 24.22
N THR A 494 -18.83 16.91 24.11
CA THR A 494 -19.82 16.75 25.18
C THR A 494 -19.18 16.24 26.46
N GLY A 495 -18.24 15.27 26.38
CA GLY A 495 -17.46 14.80 27.52
C GLY A 495 -16.64 15.90 28.20
N LEU A 496 -16.02 16.77 27.41
CA LEU A 496 -15.25 17.92 27.92
C LEU A 496 -16.14 18.93 28.65
N LYS A 497 -17.33 19.23 28.12
CA LYS A 497 -18.29 20.17 28.71
C LYS A 497 -18.95 19.68 30.01
N LEU A 498 -18.86 18.39 30.32
CA LEU A 498 -19.35 17.83 31.59
C LEU A 498 -18.49 18.22 32.81
N LYS A 499 -17.46 19.04 32.61
CA LYS A 499 -16.52 19.47 33.65
C LYS A 499 -17.14 20.43 34.68
N LYS A 500 -18.21 21.13 34.35
CA LYS A 500 -18.84 22.14 35.24
C LYS A 500 -20.03 21.61 36.03
#